data_a47cad139a286f33ae9cb9d6aec1303f
#
_entry.id   a47cad139a286f33ae9cb9d6aec1303f
#
_cell.length_a   1.000
_cell.length_b   1.000
_cell.length_c   1.000
_cell.angle_alpha   90.00
_cell.angle_beta   90.00
_cell.angle_gamma   90.00
#
_symmetry.space_group_name_H-M   'P 1'
#
loop_
_entity.id
_entity.type
_entity.pdbx_description
1 polymer ?
#
loop_
_entity_poly.entity_id
_entity_poly.type
_entity_poly.pdbx_seq_one_letter_code
_entity_poly.pdbx_strand_id
1 'polypeptide(L)'
;MPHKADNLSILDALRVTMRKVAGLLLVLMMLGSGIVGCLQSSEIASSDPISEPLLEDEPEYEPEPEPLDRNFDHDGDGFTTGWELDNGWDPEDIISSPACNSFRELCSRGVNETVWATTHNSHASYDRNHNILSVSQRTNITAQMQGGIRVINLDVHEYNNQSMLCHGGYDYPLHPCFISGNWPLEDAFLEVVSFLENNSFAILIITIESYVTAQDLANASDSTQLTPYFHSQELGSQWPTLATLIESGNRVILFSQDRPEVDISWYHYDGDYMAKTHWAYNDSAYFTCELTRGNVSSPLRWLDHFVSDPLSSESASNATNQVPVVVERANNCTQQWGQIPNFIAVDFWGQGDIVLAVETLNGL
;
A
#
# COMPACT_ATOMS: atom_id res chain seq x y z
N MET A 1 -10.72 23.61 -46.07
CA MET A 1 -12.04 23.13 -45.64
C MET A 1 -11.79 21.88 -44.77
N PRO A 2 -12.00 21.90 -43.48
CA PRO A 2 -11.80 20.75 -42.62
C PRO A 2 -13.12 20.02 -42.38
N HIS A 3 -13.08 18.70 -42.48
CA HIS A 3 -14.17 17.82 -42.07
C HIS A 3 -14.34 17.79 -40.56
N LYS A 4 -15.55 18.10 -40.11
CA LYS A 4 -16.06 17.78 -38.79
C LYS A 4 -16.32 16.28 -38.72
N ALA A 5 -15.74 15.57 -37.75
CA ALA A 5 -16.15 14.24 -37.39
C ALA A 5 -16.94 14.32 -36.07
N ASP A 6 -18.11 13.68 -36.08
CA ASP A 6 -19.13 13.73 -35.08
C ASP A 6 -18.75 12.99 -33.78
N ASN A 7 -18.78 13.72 -32.67
CA ASN A 7 -18.76 13.17 -31.31
C ASN A 7 -20.18 12.89 -30.83
N LEU A 8 -20.76 11.77 -31.27
CA LEU A 8 -22.07 11.30 -30.74
C LEU A 8 -22.11 9.78 -30.76
N SER A 9 -21.65 9.09 -29.71
CA SER A 9 -21.98 7.65 -29.59
C SER A 9 -21.76 6.98 -28.23
N ILE A 10 -21.12 7.57 -27.25
CA ILE A 10 -20.83 6.86 -25.97
C ILE A 10 -21.94 7.06 -24.93
N LEU A 11 -22.59 8.20 -24.89
CA LEU A 11 -23.67 8.50 -23.95
C LEU A 11 -25.02 7.84 -24.32
N ASP A 12 -25.27 7.59 -25.59
CA ASP A 12 -26.50 6.90 -26.03
C ASP A 12 -26.43 5.39 -25.84
N ALA A 13 -25.26 4.78 -25.94
CA ALA A 13 -25.05 3.35 -25.67
C ALA A 13 -25.30 3.00 -24.18
N LEU A 14 -24.91 3.88 -23.27
CA LEU A 14 -25.13 3.69 -21.83
C LEU A 14 -26.61 3.83 -21.41
N ARG A 15 -27.38 4.67 -22.08
CA ARG A 15 -28.83 4.84 -21.80
C ARG A 15 -29.69 3.67 -22.25
N VAL A 16 -29.29 2.95 -23.29
CA VAL A 16 -30.02 1.77 -23.79
C VAL A 16 -29.81 0.55 -22.89
N THR A 17 -28.61 0.41 -22.30
CA THR A 17 -28.27 -0.72 -21.41
C THR A 17 -28.96 -0.62 -20.06
N MET A 18 -29.10 0.59 -19.49
CA MET A 18 -29.78 0.77 -18.20
C MET A 18 -31.31 0.58 -18.26
N ARG A 19 -31.93 0.79 -19.42
CA ARG A 19 -33.41 0.52 -19.60
C ARG A 19 -33.75 -0.97 -19.70
N LYS A 20 -32.80 -1.83 -20.08
CA LYS A 20 -33.03 -3.29 -20.17
C LYS A 20 -32.88 -4.00 -18.83
N VAL A 21 -32.11 -3.46 -17.88
CA VAL A 21 -31.94 -4.05 -16.55
C VAL A 21 -33.11 -3.70 -15.61
N ALA A 22 -33.72 -2.52 -15.75
CA ALA A 22 -34.87 -2.12 -14.96
C ALA A 22 -36.14 -2.87 -15.33
N GLY A 23 -36.27 -3.42 -16.55
CA GLY A 23 -37.43 -4.20 -17.00
C GLY A 23 -37.47 -5.64 -16.50
N LEU A 24 -36.33 -6.21 -16.08
CA LEU A 24 -36.24 -7.62 -15.66
C LEU A 24 -36.51 -7.82 -14.16
N LEU A 25 -36.41 -6.79 -13.34
CA LEU A 25 -36.65 -6.85 -11.89
C LEU A 25 -38.13 -6.69 -11.50
N LEU A 26 -39.01 -6.27 -12.41
CA LEU A 26 -40.45 -6.06 -12.11
C LEU A 26 -41.33 -7.27 -12.40
N VAL A 27 -40.82 -8.33 -13.01
CA VAL A 27 -41.60 -9.54 -13.37
C VAL A 27 -41.51 -10.65 -12.32
N LEU A 28 -40.63 -10.56 -11.34
CA LEU A 28 -40.44 -11.61 -10.31
C LEU A 28 -41.20 -11.39 -8.99
N MET A 29 -42.00 -10.33 -8.86
CA MET A 29 -42.71 -10.02 -7.61
C MET A 29 -44.23 -10.26 -7.67
N MET A 30 -44.78 -10.94 -8.70
CA MET A 30 -46.23 -11.18 -8.81
C MET A 30 -46.62 -12.64 -9.05
N LEU A 31 -46.10 -13.58 -8.28
CA LEU A 31 -46.66 -14.93 -8.22
C LEU A 31 -46.46 -15.52 -6.82
N GLY A 32 -47.44 -15.32 -5.95
CA GLY A 32 -47.41 -15.95 -4.62
C GLY A 32 -48.57 -15.54 -3.73
N SER A 33 -49.81 -15.71 -4.14
CA SER A 33 -50.96 -15.64 -3.22
C SER A 33 -52.08 -16.58 -3.68
N GLY A 34 -52.52 -17.42 -2.75
CA GLY A 34 -53.69 -18.28 -2.81
C GLY A 34 -53.31 -19.71 -2.47
N ILE A 35 -53.79 -20.34 -1.46
CA ILE A 35 -55.18 -20.72 -1.21
C ILE A 35 -55.30 -21.17 0.25
N VAL A 36 -56.24 -20.57 0.98
CA VAL A 36 -56.77 -21.07 2.25
C VAL A 36 -57.88 -22.05 1.91
N GLY A 37 -57.84 -23.26 2.42
CA GLY A 37 -58.89 -24.24 2.35
C GLY A 37 -59.29 -24.70 3.76
N CYS A 38 -60.43 -24.23 4.24
CA CYS A 38 -61.12 -24.80 5.42
C CYS A 38 -61.76 -26.15 5.06
N LEU A 39 -61.51 -27.16 5.88
CA LEU A 39 -62.39 -28.31 5.96
C LEU A 39 -62.64 -28.60 7.43
N GLN A 40 -63.94 -28.51 7.73
CA GLN A 40 -64.57 -28.81 9.00
C GLN A 40 -65.13 -30.25 8.91
N SER A 41 -64.85 -31.10 9.91
CA SER A 41 -65.73 -32.26 10.18
C SER A 41 -65.60 -32.76 11.63
N SER A 42 -66.74 -32.57 12.31
CA SER A 42 -67.51 -33.39 13.27
C SER A 42 -66.83 -34.30 14.27
N GLU A 43 -67.21 -34.04 15.50
CA GLU A 43 -67.03 -34.77 16.75
C GLU A 43 -67.45 -36.26 16.70
N ILE A 44 -66.66 -37.08 17.36
CA ILE A 44 -67.14 -38.27 18.08
C ILE A 44 -66.49 -38.29 19.44
N ALA A 45 -67.21 -38.21 20.48
CA ALA A 45 -66.85 -38.37 21.88
C ALA A 45 -66.56 -39.84 22.23
N SER A 46 -65.47 -40.12 22.88
CA SER A 46 -65.29 -41.33 23.71
C SER A 46 -64.39 -41.07 24.88
N SER A 47 -64.85 -41.54 26.00
CA SER A 47 -64.41 -41.49 27.38
C SER A 47 -62.89 -41.66 27.65
N ASP A 48 -62.48 -40.96 28.69
CA ASP A 48 -61.15 -40.88 29.34
C ASP A 48 -60.56 -42.22 29.76
N PRO A 49 -59.20 -42.24 29.79
CA PRO A 49 -58.57 -42.45 31.06
C PRO A 49 -57.55 -41.37 31.39
N ILE A 50 -57.43 -41.05 32.68
CA ILE A 50 -56.56 -40.13 33.34
C ILE A 50 -55.09 -40.37 32.87
N SER A 51 -54.53 -39.49 32.10
CA SER A 51 -53.12 -39.48 31.80
C SER A 51 -52.39 -38.61 32.85
N GLU A 52 -51.35 -39.19 33.47
CA GLU A 52 -50.36 -38.49 34.29
C GLU A 52 -49.83 -37.25 33.55
N PRO A 53 -49.55 -36.15 34.26
CA PRO A 53 -48.93 -34.99 33.62
C PRO A 53 -47.55 -35.42 33.09
N LEU A 54 -47.38 -35.34 31.77
CA LEU A 54 -46.06 -35.35 31.13
C LEU A 54 -45.28 -34.20 31.76
N LEU A 55 -44.16 -34.55 32.45
CA LEU A 55 -43.14 -33.58 32.80
C LEU A 55 -42.71 -32.94 31.47
N GLU A 56 -43.02 -31.66 31.28
CA GLU A 56 -42.42 -30.87 30.20
C GLU A 56 -40.89 -30.92 30.46
N ASP A 57 -40.15 -31.49 29.52
CA ASP A 57 -38.71 -31.44 29.53
C ASP A 57 -38.33 -29.94 29.57
N GLU A 58 -37.67 -29.52 30.67
CA GLU A 58 -37.09 -28.19 30.72
C GLU A 58 -36.20 -28.01 29.48
N PRO A 59 -36.26 -26.88 28.77
CA PRO A 59 -35.41 -26.67 27.61
C PRO A 59 -33.92 -26.81 28.07
N GLU A 60 -33.22 -27.72 27.43
CA GLU A 60 -31.81 -27.95 27.65
C GLU A 60 -31.08 -26.58 27.51
N TYR A 61 -30.53 -26.06 28.60
CA TYR A 61 -29.81 -24.79 28.59
C TYR A 61 -28.55 -24.97 27.79
N GLU A 62 -28.53 -24.52 26.53
CA GLU A 62 -27.32 -24.35 25.78
C GLU A 62 -26.54 -23.18 26.41
N PRO A 63 -25.32 -23.39 26.92
CA PRO A 63 -24.53 -22.28 27.46
C PRO A 63 -24.32 -21.25 26.34
N GLU A 64 -24.49 -19.98 26.68
CA GLU A 64 -24.13 -18.89 25.75
C GLU A 64 -22.68 -19.08 25.34
N PRO A 65 -22.36 -18.92 24.05
CA PRO A 65 -20.98 -19.03 23.57
C PRO A 65 -20.10 -18.06 24.35
N GLU A 66 -18.91 -18.49 24.73
CA GLU A 66 -17.95 -17.61 25.38
C GLU A 66 -17.61 -16.45 24.42
N PRO A 67 -17.50 -15.23 24.96
CA PRO A 67 -17.14 -14.08 24.14
C PRO A 67 -15.74 -14.29 23.53
N LEU A 68 -15.58 -13.95 22.26
CA LEU A 68 -14.31 -14.04 21.53
C LEU A 68 -13.23 -13.18 22.23
N ASP A 69 -12.00 -13.67 22.27
CA ASP A 69 -10.86 -12.89 22.74
C ASP A 69 -10.58 -11.73 21.78
N ARG A 70 -10.77 -10.51 22.25
CA ARG A 70 -10.63 -9.29 21.46
C ARG A 70 -9.19 -9.02 20.98
N ASN A 71 -8.19 -9.63 21.60
CA ASN A 71 -6.77 -9.44 21.22
C ASN A 71 -6.29 -10.50 20.25
N PHE A 72 -7.15 -11.43 19.86
CA PHE A 72 -6.82 -12.53 18.98
C PHE A 72 -7.42 -12.31 17.58
N ASP A 73 -6.72 -12.70 16.55
CA ASP A 73 -7.18 -12.76 15.17
C ASP A 73 -7.81 -14.14 14.95
N HIS A 74 -9.15 -14.21 14.94
CA HIS A 74 -9.88 -15.48 14.96
C HIS A 74 -9.97 -16.14 13.59
N ASP A 75 -10.07 -15.37 12.53
CA ASP A 75 -10.24 -15.89 11.17
C ASP A 75 -8.93 -15.91 10.35
N GLY A 76 -7.88 -15.25 10.86
CA GLY A 76 -6.54 -15.27 10.26
C GLY A 76 -6.34 -14.25 9.15
N ASP A 77 -7.16 -13.21 9.07
CA ASP A 77 -7.06 -12.15 8.06
C ASP A 77 -6.01 -11.07 8.40
N GLY A 78 -5.51 -11.08 9.64
CA GLY A 78 -4.48 -10.20 10.17
C GLY A 78 -4.99 -9.12 11.12
N PHE A 79 -6.29 -8.87 11.19
CA PHE A 79 -6.89 -7.93 12.13
C PHE A 79 -7.31 -8.62 13.44
N THR A 80 -7.28 -7.89 14.53
CA THR A 80 -7.76 -8.42 15.81
C THR A 80 -9.29 -8.34 15.90
N THR A 81 -9.91 -9.35 16.51
CA THR A 81 -11.36 -9.38 16.80
C THR A 81 -11.86 -8.07 17.41
N GLY A 82 -11.07 -7.48 18.31
CA GLY A 82 -11.44 -6.21 18.95
C GLY A 82 -11.54 -5.07 17.95
N TRP A 83 -10.56 -4.96 17.05
CA TRP A 83 -10.55 -3.93 16.04
C TRP A 83 -11.67 -4.12 15.02
N GLU A 84 -11.92 -5.36 14.58
CA GLU A 84 -12.98 -5.69 13.65
C GLU A 84 -14.36 -5.31 14.18
N LEU A 85 -14.70 -5.75 15.40
CA LEU A 85 -15.97 -5.42 16.04
C LEU A 85 -16.16 -3.91 16.21
N ASP A 86 -15.10 -3.17 16.57
CA ASP A 86 -15.15 -1.72 16.75
C ASP A 86 -15.32 -0.97 15.41
N ASN A 87 -14.93 -1.60 14.30
CA ASN A 87 -15.01 -1.04 12.95
C ASN A 87 -16.14 -1.65 12.10
N GLY A 88 -16.92 -2.58 12.64
CA GLY A 88 -18.12 -3.16 12.00
C GLY A 88 -17.82 -4.28 11.01
N TRP A 89 -16.70 -4.99 11.20
CA TRP A 89 -16.31 -6.19 10.47
C TRP A 89 -16.71 -7.45 11.25
N ASP A 90 -16.77 -8.58 10.57
CA ASP A 90 -17.12 -9.88 11.18
C ASP A 90 -15.83 -10.66 11.48
N PRO A 91 -15.45 -10.85 12.76
CA PRO A 91 -14.20 -11.49 13.14
C PRO A 91 -14.17 -13.03 12.96
N GLU A 92 -15.22 -13.62 12.40
CA GLU A 92 -15.28 -15.03 12.05
C GLU A 92 -15.30 -15.26 10.53
N ASP A 93 -15.23 -14.19 9.73
CA ASP A 93 -15.26 -14.24 8.26
C ASP A 93 -14.03 -13.55 7.64
N ILE A 94 -13.03 -14.31 7.26
CA ILE A 94 -11.75 -13.87 6.65
C ILE A 94 -11.91 -12.93 5.45
N ILE A 95 -13.10 -12.89 4.81
CA ILE A 95 -13.37 -11.94 3.72
C ILE A 95 -14.08 -10.68 4.19
N SER A 96 -14.53 -10.64 5.45
CA SER A 96 -15.10 -9.47 6.10
C SER A 96 -14.01 -8.60 6.70
N SER A 97 -13.14 -8.02 5.86
CA SER A 97 -12.06 -7.14 6.30
C SER A 97 -11.65 -6.15 5.23
N PRO A 98 -10.98 -5.05 5.58
CA PRO A 98 -10.42 -4.14 4.60
C PRO A 98 -9.25 -4.79 3.85
N ALA A 99 -8.87 -4.19 2.72
CA ALA A 99 -7.73 -4.62 1.93
C ALA A 99 -6.52 -3.72 2.23
N CYS A 100 -5.43 -4.27 2.76
CA CYS A 100 -4.17 -3.58 3.01
C CYS A 100 -3.46 -3.28 1.69
N ASN A 101 -3.23 -1.99 1.38
CA ASN A 101 -2.69 -1.59 0.08
C ASN A 101 -3.43 -2.21 -1.11
N SER A 102 -4.76 -2.37 -1.01
CA SER A 102 -5.69 -2.92 -2.00
C SER A 102 -5.80 -4.45 -2.03
N PHE A 103 -5.07 -5.20 -1.23
CA PHE A 103 -5.09 -6.68 -1.21
C PHE A 103 -5.24 -7.21 0.22
N ARG A 104 -6.25 -8.06 0.47
CA ARG A 104 -6.45 -8.68 1.78
C ARG A 104 -5.31 -9.62 2.15
N GLU A 105 -4.79 -10.33 1.17
CA GLU A 105 -3.68 -11.28 1.30
C GLU A 105 -2.40 -10.65 1.86
N LEU A 106 -2.30 -9.33 1.85
CA LEU A 106 -1.17 -8.60 2.43
C LEU A 106 -1.37 -8.28 3.91
N CYS A 107 -2.60 -8.28 4.43
CA CYS A 107 -2.88 -7.78 5.78
C CYS A 107 -2.17 -8.57 6.89
N SER A 108 -2.13 -9.89 6.80
CA SER A 108 -1.45 -10.76 7.74
C SER A 108 0.08 -10.85 7.54
N ARG A 109 0.64 -10.23 6.48
CA ARG A 109 2.09 -10.27 6.21
C ARG A 109 2.82 -9.17 6.95
N GLY A 110 4.03 -9.49 7.40
CA GLY A 110 4.97 -8.49 7.94
C GLY A 110 5.52 -7.57 6.84
N VAL A 111 5.95 -6.39 7.24
CA VAL A 111 6.62 -5.42 6.33
C VAL A 111 7.79 -6.06 5.59
N ASN A 112 8.56 -6.91 6.29
CA ASN A 112 9.72 -7.64 5.76
C ASN A 112 9.36 -8.87 4.92
N GLU A 113 8.09 -9.25 4.86
CA GLU A 113 7.56 -10.35 4.05
C GLU A 113 6.85 -9.85 2.78
N THR A 114 6.83 -8.55 2.59
CA THR A 114 6.13 -7.88 1.49
C THR A 114 7.13 -7.28 0.51
N VAL A 115 6.84 -7.40 -0.79
CA VAL A 115 7.54 -6.69 -1.87
C VAL A 115 6.80 -5.39 -2.16
N TRP A 116 7.54 -4.29 -2.30
CA TRP A 116 6.99 -2.95 -2.43
C TRP A 116 7.43 -2.28 -3.73
N ALA A 117 6.47 -1.76 -4.50
CA ALA A 117 6.76 -0.92 -5.64
C ALA A 117 7.32 0.43 -5.16
N THR A 118 8.54 0.73 -5.60
CA THR A 118 9.33 1.87 -5.13
C THR A 118 9.70 2.78 -6.29
N THR A 119 9.56 4.08 -6.13
CA THR A 119 10.10 5.05 -7.08
C THR A 119 11.41 5.65 -6.56
N HIS A 120 12.45 5.58 -7.37
CA HIS A 120 13.70 6.30 -7.13
C HIS A 120 13.47 7.78 -7.45
N ASN A 121 13.98 8.67 -6.61
CA ASN A 121 13.84 10.12 -6.74
C ASN A 121 12.41 10.56 -7.09
N SER A 122 11.45 10.12 -6.28
CA SER A 122 10.02 10.29 -6.50
C SER A 122 9.59 11.75 -6.72
N HIS A 123 10.32 12.69 -6.10
CA HIS A 123 10.13 14.12 -6.18
C HIS A 123 10.59 14.72 -7.51
N ALA A 124 11.61 14.12 -8.12
CA ALA A 124 12.26 14.64 -9.32
C ALA A 124 11.42 14.33 -10.57
N SER A 125 10.34 15.07 -10.78
CA SER A 125 9.35 14.81 -11.82
C SER A 125 9.13 15.99 -12.78
N TYR A 126 8.71 15.68 -14.01
CA TYR A 126 8.41 16.70 -15.03
C TYR A 126 7.32 17.67 -14.58
N ASP A 127 6.29 17.21 -13.91
CA ASP A 127 5.15 18.03 -13.48
C ASP A 127 5.44 18.89 -12.23
N ARG A 128 6.63 18.71 -11.62
CA ARG A 128 7.17 19.58 -10.55
C ARG A 128 8.26 20.53 -11.06
N ASN A 129 8.37 20.73 -12.37
CA ASN A 129 9.33 21.63 -13.01
C ASN A 129 10.80 21.34 -12.70
N HIS A 130 11.14 20.09 -12.39
CA HIS A 130 12.54 19.69 -12.34
C HIS A 130 13.19 19.82 -13.72
N ASN A 131 14.47 20.12 -13.74
CA ASN A 131 15.25 20.20 -14.97
C ASN A 131 15.23 18.84 -15.68
N ILE A 132 15.00 18.84 -16.99
CA ILE A 132 14.92 17.63 -17.82
C ILE A 132 16.10 16.66 -17.65
N LEU A 133 17.28 17.19 -17.27
CA LEU A 133 18.47 16.37 -17.02
C LEU A 133 18.52 15.78 -15.61
N SER A 134 17.60 16.17 -14.74
CA SER A 134 17.54 15.71 -13.34
C SER A 134 16.24 14.97 -13.00
N VAL A 135 15.34 14.74 -13.98
CA VAL A 135 14.10 14.03 -13.73
C VAL A 135 14.32 12.51 -13.71
N SER A 136 13.72 11.85 -12.74
CA SER A 136 13.64 10.41 -12.62
C SER A 136 12.21 9.88 -12.79
N GLN A 137 11.21 10.77 -12.74
CA GLN A 137 9.80 10.40 -12.85
C GLN A 137 9.05 11.34 -13.82
N ARG A 138 7.95 10.87 -14.42
CA ARG A 138 7.07 11.72 -15.22
C ARG A 138 6.08 12.50 -14.38
N THR A 139 5.55 11.89 -13.34
CA THR A 139 4.44 12.37 -12.53
C THR A 139 4.85 12.60 -11.09
N ASN A 140 4.14 13.50 -10.40
CA ASN A 140 4.36 13.82 -9.00
C ASN A 140 4.03 12.64 -8.07
N ILE A 141 4.39 12.76 -6.78
CA ILE A 141 4.22 11.69 -5.78
C ILE A 141 2.75 11.35 -5.53
N THR A 142 1.83 12.31 -5.63
CA THR A 142 0.39 12.02 -5.52
C THR A 142 -0.07 11.05 -6.60
N ALA A 143 0.30 11.29 -7.87
CA ALA A 143 -0.02 10.38 -8.97
C ALA A 143 0.67 9.02 -8.83
N GLN A 144 1.90 9.00 -8.32
CA GLN A 144 2.63 7.76 -8.03
C GLN A 144 1.89 6.93 -6.96
N MET A 145 1.51 7.53 -5.83
CA MET A 145 0.75 6.87 -4.77
C MET A 145 -0.62 6.38 -5.24
N GLN A 146 -1.34 7.19 -6.03
CA GLN A 146 -2.62 6.81 -6.63
C GLN A 146 -2.47 5.66 -7.63
N GLY A 147 -1.33 5.56 -8.30
CA GLY A 147 -0.99 4.50 -9.23
C GLY A 147 -0.48 3.19 -8.59
N GLY A 148 -0.41 3.11 -7.27
CA GLY A 148 0.00 1.88 -6.57
C GLY A 148 1.42 1.89 -6.00
N ILE A 149 2.19 2.97 -6.19
CA ILE A 149 3.48 3.12 -5.50
C ILE A 149 3.24 3.28 -4.01
N ARG A 150 4.01 2.54 -3.20
CA ARG A 150 3.91 2.55 -1.74
C ARG A 150 5.21 2.90 -1.04
N VAL A 151 6.30 3.03 -1.79
CA VAL A 151 7.57 3.51 -1.28
C VAL A 151 8.04 4.68 -2.13
N ILE A 152 8.22 5.84 -1.50
CA ILE A 152 8.73 7.05 -2.13
C ILE A 152 10.14 7.35 -1.61
N ASN A 153 11.07 7.62 -2.54
CA ASN A 153 12.43 7.99 -2.21
C ASN A 153 12.65 9.47 -2.53
N LEU A 154 13.16 10.22 -1.57
CA LEU A 154 13.27 11.67 -1.62
C LEU A 154 14.69 12.11 -1.27
N ASP A 155 15.26 13.06 -2.03
CA ASP A 155 16.50 13.75 -1.68
C ASP A 155 16.15 15.10 -1.05
N VAL A 156 16.58 15.31 0.19
CA VAL A 156 16.23 16.49 0.98
C VAL A 156 17.49 17.32 1.26
N HIS A 157 17.50 18.57 0.83
CA HIS A 157 18.58 19.51 0.99
C HIS A 157 18.17 20.75 1.78
N GLU A 158 19.11 21.35 2.51
CA GLU A 158 18.90 22.71 3.00
C GLU A 158 19.14 23.71 1.85
N TYR A 159 18.14 24.50 1.53
CA TYR A 159 18.28 25.57 0.53
C TYR A 159 17.44 26.78 0.91
N ASN A 160 18.06 27.98 0.97
CA ASN A 160 17.43 29.22 1.42
C ASN A 160 16.79 29.12 2.81
N ASN A 161 17.42 28.43 3.75
CA ASN A 161 16.95 28.14 5.11
C ASN A 161 15.63 27.35 5.16
N GLN A 162 15.41 26.47 4.19
CA GLN A 162 14.26 25.57 4.12
C GLN A 162 14.71 24.18 3.71
N SER A 163 13.99 23.16 4.17
CA SER A 163 14.16 21.78 3.68
C SER A 163 13.48 21.65 2.33
N MET A 164 14.29 21.42 1.28
CA MET A 164 13.84 21.39 -0.11
C MET A 164 14.16 20.04 -0.74
N LEU A 165 13.26 19.57 -1.60
CA LEU A 165 13.46 18.40 -2.44
C LEU A 165 14.19 18.82 -3.72
N CYS A 166 15.41 18.30 -3.90
CA CYS A 166 16.27 18.64 -5.02
C CYS A 166 17.11 17.42 -5.39
N HIS A 167 17.17 17.06 -6.67
CA HIS A 167 17.91 15.90 -7.13
C HIS A 167 19.40 16.16 -7.27
N GLY A 168 20.22 15.32 -6.64
CA GLY A 168 21.69 15.29 -6.77
C GLY A 168 22.44 15.61 -5.47
N GLY A 169 23.70 15.16 -5.40
CA GLY A 169 24.59 15.39 -4.27
C GLY A 169 25.39 16.69 -4.37
N TYR A 170 26.21 16.96 -3.34
CA TYR A 170 27.09 18.15 -3.27
C TYR A 170 28.38 18.06 -4.10
N ASP A 171 28.56 17.01 -4.86
CA ASP A 171 29.76 16.82 -5.71
C ASP A 171 29.80 17.77 -6.92
N TYR A 172 28.73 18.53 -7.14
CA TYR A 172 28.63 19.52 -8.20
C TYR A 172 29.12 20.90 -7.73
N PRO A 173 29.66 21.74 -8.65
CA PRO A 173 30.14 23.07 -8.30
C PRO A 173 29.04 24.06 -7.92
N LEU A 174 27.80 23.75 -8.18
CA LEU A 174 26.61 24.54 -7.85
C LEU A 174 25.65 23.69 -7.00
N HIS A 175 24.91 24.35 -6.13
CA HIS A 175 23.95 23.69 -5.25
C HIS A 175 22.90 22.91 -6.06
N PRO A 176 22.58 21.64 -5.70
CA PRO A 176 21.61 20.82 -6.42
C PRO A 176 20.28 21.52 -6.67
N CYS A 177 19.71 22.16 -5.66
CA CYS A 177 18.44 22.88 -5.75
C CYS A 177 18.44 24.06 -6.75
N PHE A 178 19.61 24.60 -7.06
CA PHE A 178 19.73 25.63 -8.10
C PHE A 178 19.74 25.03 -9.51
N ILE A 179 20.31 23.84 -9.65
CA ILE A 179 20.50 23.21 -10.97
C ILE A 179 19.30 22.34 -11.35
N SER A 180 18.83 21.49 -10.42
CA SER A 180 17.85 20.46 -10.72
C SER A 180 16.40 20.91 -10.59
N GLY A 181 16.15 22.05 -9.97
CA GLY A 181 14.87 22.49 -9.49
C GLY A 181 14.74 22.22 -7.98
N ASN A 182 13.71 22.80 -7.38
CA ASN A 182 13.46 22.65 -5.95
C ASN A 182 11.97 22.70 -5.64
N TRP A 183 11.57 21.97 -4.59
CA TRP A 183 10.21 21.89 -4.12
C TRP A 183 10.22 21.71 -2.59
N PRO A 184 9.38 22.45 -1.82
CA PRO A 184 9.38 22.34 -0.37
C PRO A 184 9.07 20.90 0.10
N LEU A 185 9.82 20.41 1.11
CA LEU A 185 9.57 19.11 1.71
C LEU A 185 8.19 19.04 2.35
N GLU A 186 7.76 20.13 2.99
CA GLU A 186 6.45 20.24 3.63
C GLU A 186 5.30 20.04 2.62
N ASP A 187 5.44 20.54 1.40
CA ASP A 187 4.42 20.32 0.37
C ASP A 187 4.29 18.84 0.00
N ALA A 188 5.42 18.12 -0.07
CA ALA A 188 5.41 16.67 -0.31
C ALA A 188 4.77 15.90 0.86
N PHE A 189 5.07 16.29 2.09
CA PHE A 189 4.49 15.67 3.28
C PHE A 189 2.99 15.95 3.38
N LEU A 190 2.52 17.14 2.99
CA LEU A 190 1.09 17.44 2.87
C LEU A 190 0.40 16.56 1.80
N GLU A 191 1.05 16.26 0.67
CA GLU A 191 0.52 15.30 -0.31
C GLU A 191 0.41 13.89 0.28
N VAL A 192 1.39 13.45 1.08
CA VAL A 192 1.36 12.16 1.80
C VAL A 192 0.21 12.12 2.80
N VAL A 193 0.06 13.15 3.64
CA VAL A 193 -1.04 13.25 4.61
C VAL A 193 -2.39 13.19 3.90
N SER A 194 -2.58 14.03 2.88
CA SER A 194 -3.82 14.04 2.09
C SER A 194 -4.12 12.67 1.46
N PHE A 195 -3.11 11.96 0.97
CA PHE A 195 -3.29 10.61 0.44
C PHE A 195 -3.74 9.64 1.54
N LEU A 196 -3.11 9.64 2.72
CA LEU A 196 -3.44 8.77 3.84
C LEU A 196 -4.84 9.02 4.41
N GLU A 197 -5.30 10.29 4.44
CA GLU A 197 -6.64 10.66 4.87
C GLU A 197 -7.72 10.13 3.92
N ASN A 198 -7.43 10.06 2.62
CA ASN A 198 -8.33 9.55 1.61
C ASN A 198 -8.20 8.04 1.37
N ASN A 199 -7.21 7.38 1.96
CA ASN A 199 -6.91 5.96 1.78
C ASN A 199 -6.59 5.32 3.14
N SER A 200 -7.62 5.05 3.93
CA SER A 200 -7.52 4.61 5.34
C SER A 200 -6.74 3.30 5.54
N PHE A 201 -6.63 2.47 4.51
CA PHE A 201 -5.95 1.17 4.56
C PHE A 201 -4.66 1.14 3.73
N ALA A 202 -4.17 2.31 3.33
CA ALA A 202 -2.87 2.43 2.68
C ALA A 202 -1.76 2.56 3.72
N ILE A 203 -0.64 1.87 3.47
CA ILE A 203 0.61 1.96 4.21
C ILE A 203 1.67 2.49 3.25
N LEU A 204 2.45 3.45 3.69
CA LEU A 204 3.53 4.06 2.92
C LEU A 204 4.88 3.90 3.63
N ILE A 205 5.93 3.82 2.82
CA ILE A 205 7.31 3.89 3.29
C ILE A 205 7.97 5.09 2.62
N ILE A 206 8.66 5.91 3.41
CA ILE A 206 9.42 7.06 2.94
C ILE A 206 10.90 6.77 3.17
N THR A 207 11.70 6.87 2.13
CA THR A 207 13.14 6.79 2.25
C THR A 207 13.77 8.11 1.87
N ILE A 208 14.67 8.59 2.72
CA ILE A 208 15.30 9.91 2.59
C ILE A 208 16.78 9.76 2.28
N GLU A 209 17.22 10.34 1.17
CA GLU A 209 18.60 10.74 0.98
C GLU A 209 18.76 12.12 1.61
N SER A 210 19.32 12.15 2.84
CA SER A 210 19.25 13.34 3.69
C SER A 210 20.53 14.16 3.58
N TYR A 211 20.33 15.44 3.34
CA TYR A 211 21.35 16.50 3.45
C TYR A 211 20.87 17.60 4.41
N VAL A 212 19.98 17.25 5.31
CA VAL A 212 19.44 18.07 6.42
C VAL A 212 19.52 17.28 7.72
N THR A 213 19.30 17.94 8.85
CA THR A 213 19.30 17.27 10.16
C THR A 213 18.03 16.45 10.39
N ALA A 214 18.08 15.44 11.27
CA ALA A 214 16.87 14.70 11.68
C ALA A 214 15.87 15.63 12.35
N GLN A 215 16.32 16.69 13.04
CA GLN A 215 15.45 17.69 13.62
C GLN A 215 14.69 18.49 12.55
N ASP A 216 15.30 18.78 11.40
CA ASP A 216 14.62 19.47 10.28
C ASP A 216 13.51 18.60 9.70
N LEU A 217 13.76 17.27 9.55
CA LEU A 217 12.74 16.33 9.12
C LEU A 217 11.60 16.23 10.14
N ALA A 218 11.91 16.23 11.44
CA ALA A 218 10.89 16.23 12.49
C ALA A 218 10.05 17.51 12.47
N ASN A 219 10.67 18.66 12.31
CA ASN A 219 9.96 19.94 12.22
C ASN A 219 9.00 19.97 11.01
N ALA A 220 9.45 19.50 9.84
CA ALA A 220 8.62 19.39 8.64
C ALA A 220 7.45 18.42 8.84
N SER A 221 7.70 17.27 9.50
CA SER A 221 6.68 16.27 9.80
C SER A 221 5.61 16.80 10.77
N ASP A 222 6.05 17.52 11.81
CA ASP A 222 5.14 18.10 12.80
C ASP A 222 4.28 19.22 12.19
N SER A 223 4.89 20.09 11.38
CA SER A 223 4.19 21.21 10.73
C SER A 223 3.11 20.75 9.76
N THR A 224 3.27 19.57 9.17
CA THR A 224 2.35 18.98 8.19
C THR A 224 1.39 17.96 8.78
N GLN A 225 1.48 17.67 10.08
CA GLN A 225 0.70 16.64 10.78
C GLN A 225 0.98 15.22 10.26
N LEU A 226 2.18 14.96 9.74
CA LEU A 226 2.60 13.62 9.31
C LEU A 226 3.07 12.76 10.49
N THR A 227 3.61 13.38 11.55
CA THR A 227 4.16 12.68 12.73
C THR A 227 3.23 11.62 13.34
N PRO A 228 1.90 11.85 13.49
CA PRO A 228 1.00 10.84 14.05
C PRO A 228 0.91 9.53 13.24
N TYR A 229 1.29 9.55 11.98
CA TYR A 229 1.26 8.37 11.12
C TYR A 229 2.53 7.52 11.18
N PHE A 230 3.60 8.01 11.80
CA PHE A 230 4.86 7.27 11.83
C PHE A 230 4.84 6.08 12.77
N HIS A 231 5.31 4.95 12.25
CA HIS A 231 5.62 3.75 13.01
C HIS A 231 7.05 3.84 13.56
N SER A 232 7.24 3.37 14.79
CA SER A 232 8.56 3.22 15.42
C SER A 232 8.93 1.74 15.47
N GLN A 233 9.94 1.34 14.70
CA GLN A 233 10.44 -0.03 14.64
C GLN A 233 11.72 -0.17 15.47
N GLU A 234 11.66 -0.95 16.53
CA GLU A 234 12.86 -1.30 17.30
C GLU A 234 13.75 -2.25 16.51
N LEU A 235 15.05 -1.99 16.49
CA LEU A 235 16.02 -2.81 15.78
C LEU A 235 16.09 -4.23 16.39
N GLY A 236 15.89 -5.24 15.54
CA GLY A 236 15.88 -6.64 15.95
C GLY A 236 14.53 -7.15 16.45
N SER A 237 13.53 -6.30 16.63
CA SER A 237 12.16 -6.72 16.93
C SER A 237 11.46 -7.26 15.70
N GLN A 238 10.42 -8.06 15.92
CA GLN A 238 9.55 -8.54 14.84
C GLN A 238 8.91 -7.36 14.11
N TRP A 239 8.84 -7.44 12.79
CA TRP A 239 8.13 -6.47 11.99
C TRP A 239 6.62 -6.61 12.20
N PRO A 240 5.88 -5.50 12.29
CA PRO A 240 4.43 -5.55 12.36
C PRO A 240 3.85 -6.09 11.06
N THR A 241 2.68 -6.71 11.15
CA THR A 241 1.86 -6.99 9.97
C THR A 241 1.28 -5.70 9.41
N LEU A 242 0.82 -5.73 8.15
CA LEU A 242 0.18 -4.56 7.56
C LEU A 242 -1.13 -4.21 8.29
N ALA A 243 -1.87 -5.21 8.75
CA ALA A 243 -3.05 -5.00 9.59
C ALA A 243 -2.70 -4.28 10.90
N THR A 244 -1.64 -4.70 11.60
CA THR A 244 -1.18 -4.04 12.84
C THR A 244 -0.85 -2.54 12.62
N LEU A 245 -0.24 -2.19 11.48
CA LEU A 245 0.02 -0.78 11.14
C LEU A 245 -1.28 0.02 10.90
N ILE A 246 -2.29 -0.61 10.33
CA ILE A 246 -3.61 -0.01 10.11
C ILE A 246 -4.34 0.14 11.45
N GLU A 247 -4.37 -0.90 12.28
CA GLU A 247 -5.02 -0.88 13.60
C GLU A 247 -4.47 0.22 14.51
N SER A 248 -3.14 0.39 14.52
CA SER A 248 -2.47 1.42 15.32
C SER A 248 -2.61 2.83 14.74
N GLY A 249 -2.98 2.96 13.46
CA GLY A 249 -2.94 4.23 12.73
C GLY A 249 -1.53 4.67 12.31
N ASN A 250 -0.47 3.95 12.72
CA ASN A 250 0.93 4.26 12.40
C ASN A 250 1.32 3.66 11.04
N ARG A 251 0.80 4.22 9.97
CA ARG A 251 0.82 3.69 8.60
C ARG A 251 1.97 4.19 7.73
N VAL A 252 2.95 4.87 8.31
CA VAL A 252 4.15 5.36 7.61
C VAL A 252 5.40 4.89 8.31
N ILE A 253 6.34 4.32 7.55
CA ILE A 253 7.67 3.98 8.05
C ILE A 253 8.68 4.88 7.34
N LEU A 254 9.49 5.62 8.10
CA LEU A 254 10.53 6.48 7.54
C LEU A 254 11.91 5.87 7.75
N PHE A 255 12.69 5.78 6.67
CA PHE A 255 14.10 5.45 6.70
C PHE A 255 14.91 6.62 6.15
N SER A 256 16.07 6.88 6.73
CA SER A 256 17.03 7.87 6.24
C SER A 256 18.42 7.29 6.12
N GLN A 257 19.17 7.75 5.12
CA GLN A 257 20.54 7.28 4.94
C GLN A 257 21.54 7.80 5.99
N ASP A 258 21.17 8.85 6.73
CA ASP A 258 22.01 9.40 7.78
C ASP A 258 21.51 9.00 9.18
N ARG A 259 22.45 8.86 10.13
CA ARG A 259 22.09 8.62 11.53
C ARG A 259 21.53 9.89 12.13
N PRO A 260 20.48 9.77 12.96
CA PRO A 260 19.94 10.94 13.63
C PRO A 260 20.94 11.48 14.68
N GLU A 261 21.06 12.79 14.73
CA GLU A 261 21.83 13.51 15.76
C GLU A 261 21.04 13.71 17.07
N VAL A 262 19.72 13.47 17.01
CA VAL A 262 18.77 13.53 18.14
C VAL A 262 17.96 12.24 18.19
N ASP A 263 17.45 11.91 19.39
CA ASP A 263 16.63 10.71 19.59
C ASP A 263 15.20 10.96 19.11
N ILE A 264 14.86 10.35 17.96
CA ILE A 264 13.53 10.38 17.35
C ILE A 264 13.11 8.94 17.08
N SER A 265 12.14 8.43 17.77
CA SER A 265 11.76 7.02 17.78
C SER A 265 11.32 6.46 16.43
N TRP A 266 10.76 7.30 15.56
CA TRP A 266 10.30 6.92 14.23
C TRP A 266 11.31 7.16 13.11
N TYR A 267 12.47 7.75 13.43
CA TYR A 267 13.55 7.97 12.47
C TYR A 267 14.46 6.74 12.43
N HIS A 268 14.46 6.00 11.35
CA HIS A 268 15.26 4.80 11.23
C HIS A 268 16.46 5.05 10.29
N TYR A 269 17.67 4.79 10.78
CA TYR A 269 18.85 4.78 9.92
C TYR A 269 18.83 3.55 9.02
N ASP A 270 18.70 3.74 7.71
CA ASP A 270 18.50 2.67 6.74
C ASP A 270 19.61 1.60 6.73
N GLY A 271 20.85 1.99 7.01
CA GLY A 271 22.00 1.08 7.09
C GLY A 271 21.91 0.04 8.21
N ASP A 272 21.06 0.25 9.23
CA ASP A 272 20.79 -0.76 10.27
C ASP A 272 19.67 -1.74 9.85
N TYR A 273 18.75 -1.30 9.01
CA TYR A 273 17.54 -2.06 8.65
C TYR A 273 17.59 -2.72 7.29
N MET A 274 18.40 -2.22 6.34
CA MET A 274 18.40 -2.74 4.99
C MET A 274 19.79 -2.90 4.37
N ALA A 275 19.89 -3.87 3.45
CA ALA A 275 21.02 -4.01 2.57
C ALA A 275 20.58 -3.72 1.13
N LYS A 276 21.41 -2.98 0.39
CA LYS A 276 21.06 -2.41 -0.92
C LYS A 276 22.05 -2.84 -2.00
N THR A 277 21.57 -3.01 -3.23
CA THR A 277 22.40 -3.21 -4.40
C THR A 277 23.14 -1.94 -4.81
N HIS A 278 24.00 -2.04 -5.81
CA HIS A 278 24.60 -0.88 -6.46
C HIS A 278 23.52 -0.08 -7.21
N TRP A 279 23.63 1.25 -7.24
CA TRP A 279 22.63 2.16 -7.80
C TRP A 279 23.04 2.80 -9.15
N ALA A 280 24.35 2.95 -9.43
CA ALA A 280 24.83 3.67 -10.60
C ALA A 280 25.12 2.72 -11.76
N TYR A 281 24.06 2.24 -12.42
CA TYR A 281 24.19 1.44 -13.63
C TYR A 281 24.09 2.32 -14.88
N ASN A 282 25.01 2.10 -15.83
CA ASN A 282 24.96 2.74 -17.16
C ASN A 282 24.29 1.86 -18.24
N ASP A 283 24.08 0.58 -17.93
CA ASP A 283 23.36 -0.37 -18.79
C ASP A 283 22.72 -1.45 -17.91
N SER A 284 21.50 -1.87 -18.26
CA SER A 284 20.79 -2.94 -17.57
C SER A 284 21.49 -4.31 -17.64
N ALA A 285 22.36 -4.53 -18.63
CA ALA A 285 23.18 -5.72 -18.72
C ALA A 285 24.14 -5.90 -17.54
N TYR A 286 24.42 -4.82 -16.78
CA TYR A 286 25.27 -4.85 -15.60
C TYR A 286 24.50 -4.98 -14.29
N PHE A 287 23.20 -5.13 -14.34
CA PHE A 287 22.39 -5.34 -13.14
C PHE A 287 22.86 -6.58 -12.38
N THR A 288 23.20 -6.43 -11.11
CA THR A 288 23.64 -7.53 -10.23
C THR A 288 22.75 -7.60 -8.98
N CYS A 289 22.90 -8.71 -8.24
CA CYS A 289 22.30 -8.89 -6.92
C CYS A 289 23.35 -8.65 -5.79
N GLU A 290 24.54 -8.15 -6.12
CA GLU A 290 25.56 -7.86 -5.11
C GLU A 290 25.08 -6.74 -4.18
N LEU A 291 25.12 -7.00 -2.88
CA LEU A 291 24.78 -6.04 -1.84
C LEU A 291 26.01 -5.20 -1.52
N THR A 292 26.03 -3.96 -1.96
CA THR A 292 27.21 -3.07 -1.85
C THR A 292 27.06 -2.00 -0.77
N ARG A 293 25.85 -1.83 -0.21
CA ARG A 293 25.52 -0.83 0.80
C ARG A 293 24.69 -1.44 1.93
N GLY A 294 24.82 -0.89 3.14
CA GLY A 294 24.13 -1.37 4.32
C GLY A 294 24.70 -2.67 4.88
N ASN A 295 24.00 -3.28 5.81
CA ASN A 295 24.43 -4.51 6.48
C ASN A 295 23.74 -5.72 5.84
N VAL A 296 24.52 -6.68 5.32
CA VAL A 296 24.02 -7.90 4.68
C VAL A 296 23.17 -8.78 5.61
N SER A 297 23.28 -8.61 6.93
CA SER A 297 22.44 -9.28 7.93
C SER A 297 21.13 -8.56 8.22
N SER A 298 20.89 -7.39 7.63
CA SER A 298 19.67 -6.62 7.84
C SER A 298 18.43 -7.37 7.33
N PRO A 299 17.25 -7.12 7.93
CA PRO A 299 16.03 -7.84 7.59
C PRO A 299 15.43 -7.45 6.24
N LEU A 300 15.79 -6.29 5.68
CA LEU A 300 15.20 -5.78 4.45
C LEU A 300 16.23 -5.77 3.29
N ARG A 301 15.73 -5.90 2.06
CA ARG A 301 16.51 -5.88 0.81
C ARG A 301 16.00 -4.81 -0.13
N TRP A 302 16.92 -3.97 -0.58
CA TRP A 302 16.66 -2.93 -1.56
C TRP A 302 17.33 -3.29 -2.90
N LEU A 303 16.52 -3.39 -3.94
CA LEU A 303 16.95 -3.69 -5.31
C LEU A 303 16.83 -2.43 -6.16
N ASP A 304 17.96 -1.79 -6.48
CA ASP A 304 18.01 -0.69 -7.44
C ASP A 304 17.83 -1.26 -8.85
N HIS A 305 16.72 -0.95 -9.49
CA HIS A 305 16.31 -1.50 -10.79
C HIS A 305 16.11 -0.39 -11.84
N PHE A 306 17.12 0.45 -12.00
CA PHE A 306 17.11 1.58 -12.92
C PHE A 306 18.49 1.82 -13.54
N VAL A 307 18.53 2.52 -14.66
CA VAL A 307 19.75 2.98 -15.35
C VAL A 307 19.83 4.48 -15.16
N SER A 308 20.84 4.97 -14.44
CA SER A 308 20.98 6.38 -14.03
C SER A 308 22.34 7.00 -14.32
N ASP A 309 23.30 6.24 -14.86
CA ASP A 309 24.61 6.77 -15.16
C ASP A 309 24.79 6.95 -16.70
N PRO A 310 24.99 8.20 -17.19
CA PRO A 310 25.13 9.44 -16.41
C PRO A 310 23.81 10.12 -16.01
N LEU A 311 22.66 9.69 -16.51
CA LEU A 311 21.33 10.27 -16.26
C LEU A 311 20.26 9.20 -16.33
N SER A 312 19.16 9.41 -15.60
CA SER A 312 17.96 8.58 -15.71
C SER A 312 17.46 8.49 -17.16
N SER A 313 17.16 7.28 -17.62
CA SER A 313 16.82 7.00 -19.00
C SER A 313 15.41 6.41 -19.13
N GLU A 314 14.49 7.19 -19.67
CA GLU A 314 13.11 6.74 -19.89
C GLU A 314 13.02 5.57 -20.89
N SER A 315 13.86 5.55 -21.92
CA SER A 315 13.89 4.43 -22.86
C SER A 315 14.46 3.16 -22.23
N ALA A 316 15.44 3.28 -21.33
CA ALA A 316 15.93 2.15 -20.55
C ALA A 316 14.84 1.64 -19.59
N SER A 317 14.16 2.55 -18.87
CA SER A 317 13.04 2.20 -17.98
C SER A 317 11.91 1.48 -18.71
N ASN A 318 11.56 1.90 -19.92
CA ASN A 318 10.57 1.20 -20.73
C ASN A 318 11.00 -0.25 -21.07
N ALA A 319 12.27 -0.54 -21.14
CA ALA A 319 12.78 -1.90 -21.37
C ALA A 319 12.89 -2.69 -20.07
N THR A 320 13.36 -2.06 -18.99
CA THR A 320 13.65 -2.74 -17.73
C THR A 320 12.42 -2.94 -16.83
N ASN A 321 11.45 -2.01 -16.82
CA ASN A 321 10.29 -2.07 -15.95
C ASN A 321 9.18 -3.01 -16.46
N GLN A 322 9.44 -3.82 -17.49
CA GLN A 322 8.49 -4.83 -17.93
C GLN A 322 8.35 -5.94 -16.88
N VAL A 323 7.12 -6.38 -16.61
CA VAL A 323 6.81 -7.39 -15.58
C VAL A 323 7.75 -8.60 -15.63
N PRO A 324 7.98 -9.28 -16.77
CA PRO A 324 8.86 -10.45 -16.79
C PRO A 324 10.31 -10.12 -16.44
N VAL A 325 10.80 -8.92 -16.79
CA VAL A 325 12.19 -8.50 -16.52
C VAL A 325 12.40 -8.23 -15.04
N VAL A 326 11.46 -7.51 -14.41
CA VAL A 326 11.49 -7.22 -12.97
C VAL A 326 11.38 -8.52 -12.17
N VAL A 327 10.40 -9.37 -12.49
CA VAL A 327 10.13 -10.62 -11.79
C VAL A 327 11.32 -11.59 -11.93
N GLU A 328 11.90 -11.72 -13.11
CA GLU A 328 13.09 -12.56 -13.32
C GLU A 328 14.26 -12.10 -12.46
N ARG A 329 14.59 -10.80 -12.47
CA ARG A 329 15.68 -10.26 -11.66
C ARG A 329 15.42 -10.42 -10.16
N ALA A 330 14.22 -10.09 -9.71
CA ALA A 330 13.84 -10.24 -8.30
C ALA A 330 13.98 -11.70 -7.83
N ASN A 331 13.52 -12.66 -8.62
CA ASN A 331 13.65 -14.09 -8.31
C ASN A 331 15.12 -14.55 -8.30
N ASN A 332 15.94 -14.09 -9.25
CA ASN A 332 17.37 -14.37 -9.27
C ASN A 332 18.08 -13.83 -8.01
N CYS A 333 17.73 -12.63 -7.57
CA CYS A 333 18.26 -12.04 -6.35
C CYS A 333 17.76 -12.76 -5.10
N THR A 334 16.49 -13.16 -5.08
CA THR A 334 15.93 -14.00 -4.00
C THR A 334 16.71 -15.31 -3.83
N GLN A 335 17.04 -15.98 -4.94
CA GLN A 335 17.84 -17.21 -4.89
C GLN A 335 19.25 -16.98 -4.33
N GLN A 336 19.88 -15.84 -4.64
CA GLN A 336 21.22 -15.51 -4.14
C GLN A 336 21.21 -15.08 -2.68
N TRP A 337 20.20 -14.32 -2.25
CA TRP A 337 20.12 -13.79 -0.89
C TRP A 337 19.45 -14.77 0.11
N GLY A 338 18.65 -15.71 -0.38
CA GLY A 338 17.76 -16.52 0.46
C GLY A 338 16.61 -15.71 1.06
N GLN A 339 16.34 -14.53 0.50
CA GLN A 339 15.35 -13.55 0.96
C GLN A 339 14.83 -12.73 -0.22
N ILE A 340 13.53 -12.40 -0.20
CA ILE A 340 12.91 -11.56 -1.23
C ILE A 340 13.50 -10.15 -1.24
N PRO A 341 13.53 -9.45 -2.40
CA PRO A 341 13.71 -8.00 -2.43
C PRO A 341 12.45 -7.33 -1.88
N ASN A 342 12.57 -6.65 -0.74
CA ASN A 342 11.44 -5.91 -0.17
C ASN A 342 11.12 -4.66 -1.00
N PHE A 343 12.13 -3.95 -1.47
CA PHE A 343 11.97 -2.72 -2.22
C PHE A 343 12.57 -2.88 -3.62
N ILE A 344 11.77 -2.62 -4.66
CA ILE A 344 12.24 -2.60 -6.04
C ILE A 344 12.11 -1.18 -6.56
N ALA A 345 13.24 -0.47 -6.59
CA ALA A 345 13.29 0.93 -6.96
C ALA A 345 13.47 1.10 -8.48
N VAL A 346 12.60 1.89 -9.09
CA VAL A 346 12.61 2.16 -10.53
C VAL A 346 12.56 3.65 -10.83
N ASP A 347 13.15 4.03 -11.96
CA ASP A 347 12.89 5.31 -12.61
C ASP A 347 11.68 5.17 -13.53
N PHE A 348 10.99 6.28 -13.81
CA PHE A 348 9.87 6.37 -14.74
C PHE A 348 8.85 5.22 -14.57
N TRP A 349 8.33 5.09 -13.35
CA TRP A 349 7.44 4.01 -12.91
C TRP A 349 6.29 3.68 -13.86
N GLY A 350 5.78 4.68 -14.60
CA GLY A 350 4.73 4.49 -15.61
C GLY A 350 5.24 3.95 -16.95
N GLN A 351 6.52 3.60 -17.06
CA GLN A 351 7.10 2.89 -18.21
C GLN A 351 7.20 1.39 -17.88
N GLY A 352 6.43 0.56 -18.53
CA GLY A 352 6.22 -0.82 -18.09
C GLY A 352 5.14 -0.92 -17.01
N ASP A 353 5.24 -1.90 -16.10
CA ASP A 353 4.26 -2.10 -15.03
C ASP A 353 4.92 -2.67 -13.76
N ILE A 354 5.59 -1.79 -13.01
CA ILE A 354 6.24 -2.18 -11.75
C ILE A 354 5.22 -2.63 -10.70
N VAL A 355 4.02 -2.06 -10.70
CA VAL A 355 2.98 -2.41 -9.73
C VAL A 355 2.53 -3.84 -9.95
N LEU A 356 2.19 -4.23 -11.18
CA LEU A 356 1.83 -5.60 -11.53
C LEU A 356 3.00 -6.58 -11.30
N ALA A 357 4.25 -6.16 -11.52
CA ALA A 357 5.40 -7.00 -11.20
C ALA A 357 5.50 -7.29 -9.71
N VAL A 358 5.28 -6.29 -8.87
CA VAL A 358 5.27 -6.42 -7.40
C VAL A 358 4.07 -7.25 -6.92
N GLU A 359 2.88 -7.05 -7.49
CA GLU A 359 1.71 -7.91 -7.24
C GLU A 359 2.04 -9.38 -7.54
N THR A 360 2.63 -9.65 -8.72
CA THR A 360 3.07 -11.01 -9.11
C THR A 360 4.06 -11.61 -8.11
N LEU A 361 5.04 -10.81 -7.63
CA LEU A 361 6.04 -11.26 -6.66
C LEU A 361 5.42 -11.51 -5.27
N ASN A 362 4.37 -10.81 -4.92
CA ASN A 362 3.58 -11.06 -3.72
C ASN A 362 2.59 -12.22 -3.88
N GLY A 363 2.41 -12.78 -5.07
CA GLY A 363 1.48 -13.88 -5.34
C GLY A 363 0.02 -13.45 -5.34
N LEU A 364 -0.26 -12.23 -5.82
CA LEU A 364 -1.58 -11.60 -5.90
C LEU A 364 -2.18 -11.72 -7.30
#